data_f6103f22318fe334738a671e9d3d5e43
#
_entry.id   f6103f22318fe334738a671e9d3d5e43
#
_cell.length_a   1.000
_cell.length_b   1.000
_cell.length_c   1.000
_cell.angle_alpha   90.00
_cell.angle_beta   90.00
_cell.angle_gamma   90.00
#
_symmetry.space_group_name_H-M   'P 1'
#
loop_
_entity.id
_entity.type
_entity.pdbx_description
1 polymer ?
#
loop_
_entity_poly.entity_id
_entity_poly.type
_entity_poly.pdbx_seq_one_letter_code
_entity_poly.pdbx_strand_id
1 'polypeptide(L)'
;MAIKSFNDKDTEALWEGRKTKKSWPINQIGERALRKLNVLDAATKLNDLRLTPGNRFESLEGTDEYSIRINQRWRICFAWEPADQAAIDSGSIDLAEAPGSALNVYIDDYH
;
A
#
# COMPACT_ATOMS: atom_id res chain seq x y z
N MET A 1 2.06 -11.99 4.89
CA MET A 1 1.30 -11.30 3.84
C MET A 1 0.57 -10.11 4.44
N ALA A 2 0.96 -8.90 4.05
CA ALA A 2 0.41 -7.70 4.65
C ALA A 2 -0.92 -7.26 4.03
N ILE A 3 -1.12 -7.48 2.73
CA ILE A 3 -2.34 -7.05 2.05
C ILE A 3 -3.51 -7.91 2.50
N LYS A 4 -4.51 -7.25 3.10
CA LYS A 4 -5.69 -7.92 3.64
C LYS A 4 -6.96 -7.62 2.86
N SER A 5 -7.07 -6.43 2.27
CA SER A 5 -8.23 -6.05 1.48
C SER A 5 -7.88 -5.01 0.42
N PHE A 6 -8.74 -4.91 -0.59
CA PHE A 6 -8.61 -3.94 -1.68
C PHE A 6 -9.80 -3.02 -1.70
N ASN A 7 -9.57 -1.77 -2.10
CA ASN A 7 -10.63 -0.76 -2.19
C ASN A 7 -11.39 -0.84 -3.51
N ASP A 8 -10.78 -1.39 -4.57
CA ASP A 8 -11.46 -1.55 -5.84
C ASP A 8 -11.12 -2.90 -6.49
N LYS A 9 -12.01 -3.33 -7.39
CA LYS A 9 -11.90 -4.63 -8.06
C LYS A 9 -10.76 -4.68 -9.06
N ASP A 10 -10.37 -3.54 -9.63
CA ASP A 10 -9.32 -3.52 -10.64
C ASP A 10 -7.94 -3.69 -10.03
N THR A 11 -7.68 -3.07 -8.89
CA THR A 11 -6.42 -3.29 -8.17
C THR A 11 -6.33 -4.75 -7.71
N GLU A 12 -7.43 -5.30 -7.20
CA GLU A 12 -7.48 -6.70 -6.81
C GLU A 12 -7.26 -7.62 -8.01
N ALA A 13 -7.87 -7.32 -9.15
CA ALA A 13 -7.69 -8.10 -10.37
C ALA A 13 -6.24 -8.09 -10.85
N LEU A 14 -5.58 -6.92 -10.79
CA LEU A 14 -4.17 -6.83 -11.13
C LEU A 14 -3.33 -7.71 -10.21
N TRP A 15 -3.61 -7.66 -8.91
CA TRP A 15 -2.90 -8.47 -7.92
C TRP A 15 -3.07 -9.97 -8.19
N GLU A 16 -4.27 -10.38 -8.60
CA GLU A 16 -4.61 -11.78 -8.87
C GLU A 16 -4.26 -12.24 -10.29
N GLY A 17 -3.73 -11.35 -11.13
CA GLY A 17 -3.40 -11.68 -12.51
C GLY A 17 -4.61 -11.75 -13.44
N ARG A 18 -5.74 -11.15 -13.04
CA ARG A 18 -6.95 -11.10 -13.86
C ARG A 18 -7.00 -9.82 -14.68
N LYS A 19 -7.86 -9.81 -15.69
CA LYS A 19 -8.08 -8.64 -16.53
C LYS A 19 -8.72 -7.51 -15.73
N THR A 20 -8.21 -6.29 -15.93
CA THR A 20 -8.81 -5.09 -15.31
C THR A 20 -9.73 -4.40 -16.29
N LYS A 21 -10.72 -3.66 -15.74
CA LYS A 21 -11.65 -2.88 -16.56
C LYS A 21 -11.22 -1.43 -16.70
N LYS A 22 -10.38 -0.94 -15.80
CA LYS A 22 -9.89 0.44 -15.87
C LYS A 22 -8.88 0.61 -17.00
N SER A 23 -8.92 1.78 -17.63
CA SER A 23 -7.97 2.15 -18.69
C SER A 23 -6.65 2.64 -18.09
N TRP A 24 -6.10 1.86 -17.17
CA TRP A 24 -4.74 2.17 -16.72
C TRP A 24 -3.78 1.99 -17.88
N PRO A 25 -2.68 2.72 -17.93
CA PRO A 25 -1.63 2.45 -18.90
C PRO A 25 -0.86 1.20 -18.49
N ILE A 26 -1.54 0.06 -18.55
CA ILE A 26 -1.04 -1.23 -18.06
C ILE A 26 0.32 -1.58 -18.66
N ASN A 27 0.54 -1.24 -19.94
CA ASN A 27 1.82 -1.48 -20.59
C ASN A 27 2.96 -0.70 -19.95
N GLN A 28 2.63 0.40 -19.25
CA GLN A 28 3.61 1.27 -18.62
C GLN A 28 3.76 1.01 -17.13
N ILE A 29 2.66 0.68 -16.45
CA ILE A 29 2.67 0.57 -14.99
C ILE A 29 2.39 -0.83 -14.45
N GLY A 30 1.80 -1.72 -15.26
CA GLY A 30 1.32 -3.01 -14.74
C GLY A 30 2.39 -3.82 -14.02
N GLU A 31 3.55 -3.99 -14.63
CA GLU A 31 4.64 -4.74 -14.03
C GLU A 31 5.19 -4.04 -12.79
N ARG A 32 5.38 -2.72 -12.85
CA ARG A 32 5.86 -1.94 -11.72
C ARG A 32 4.85 -1.92 -10.59
N ALA A 33 3.57 -1.78 -10.92
CA ALA A 33 2.51 -1.79 -9.93
C ALA A 33 2.48 -3.13 -9.20
N LEU A 34 2.56 -4.23 -9.93
CA LEU A 34 2.57 -5.55 -9.34
C LEU A 34 3.79 -5.76 -8.44
N ARG A 35 4.96 -5.29 -8.88
CA ARG A 35 6.18 -5.35 -8.08
C ARG A 35 6.03 -4.58 -6.77
N LYS A 36 5.42 -3.38 -6.83
CA LYS A 36 5.21 -2.58 -5.63
C LYS A 36 4.12 -3.16 -4.72
N LEU A 37 3.09 -3.79 -5.30
CA LEU A 37 2.12 -4.53 -4.50
C LEU A 37 2.80 -5.68 -3.75
N ASN A 38 3.75 -6.36 -4.37
CA ASN A 38 4.53 -7.40 -3.70
C ASN A 38 5.40 -6.83 -2.58
N VAL A 39 5.98 -5.65 -2.78
CA VAL A 39 6.74 -4.95 -1.73
C VAL A 39 5.83 -4.65 -0.54
N LEU A 40 4.62 -4.13 -0.80
CA LEU A 40 3.64 -3.87 0.26
C LEU A 40 3.26 -5.16 0.98
N ASP A 41 2.99 -6.22 0.23
CA ASP A 41 2.57 -7.50 0.81
C ASP A 41 3.65 -8.14 1.67
N ALA A 42 4.91 -7.89 1.38
CA ALA A 42 6.04 -8.42 2.13
C ALA A 42 6.34 -7.63 3.41
N ALA A 43 5.77 -6.43 3.55
CA ALA A 43 6.04 -5.60 4.72
C ALA A 43 5.41 -6.19 5.97
N THR A 44 6.12 -6.13 7.08
CA THR A 44 5.56 -6.51 8.39
C THR A 44 5.13 -5.29 9.18
N LYS A 45 5.71 -4.13 8.90
CA LYS A 45 5.41 -2.86 9.58
C LYS A 45 5.59 -1.70 8.60
N LEU A 46 4.98 -0.57 8.90
CA LEU A 46 5.06 0.62 8.04
C LEU A 46 6.50 1.07 7.82
N ASN A 47 7.34 0.96 8.82
CA ASN A 47 8.72 1.41 8.71
C ASN A 47 9.51 0.64 7.66
N ASP A 48 9.13 -0.61 7.36
CA ASP A 48 9.74 -1.38 6.27
C ASP A 48 9.57 -0.67 4.94
N LEU A 49 8.38 -0.09 4.73
CA LEU A 49 8.07 0.64 3.50
C LEU A 49 8.79 1.97 3.43
N ARG A 50 8.89 2.67 4.57
CA ARG A 50 9.56 3.95 4.65
C ARG A 50 11.05 3.84 4.34
N LEU A 51 11.68 2.75 4.78
CA LEU A 51 13.11 2.54 4.61
C LEU A 51 13.50 1.94 3.25
N THR A 52 12.52 1.49 2.47
CA THR A 52 12.80 0.91 1.15
C THR A 52 13.06 2.01 0.13
N PRO A 53 14.25 2.06 -0.50
CA PRO A 53 14.55 3.08 -1.49
C PRO A 53 13.57 3.04 -2.66
N GLY A 54 13.19 4.21 -3.16
CA GLY A 54 12.30 4.33 -4.31
C GLY A 54 10.81 4.28 -4.00
N ASN A 55 10.43 3.92 -2.77
CA ASN A 55 9.00 3.88 -2.40
C ASN A 55 8.38 5.26 -2.24
N ARG A 56 9.17 6.25 -1.88
CA ARG A 56 8.67 7.58 -1.56
C ARG A 56 7.43 7.51 -0.66
N PHE A 57 7.59 6.78 0.44
CA PHE A 57 6.52 6.57 1.41
C PHE A 57 6.01 7.91 1.94
N GLU A 58 4.68 8.09 1.91
CA GLU A 58 4.03 9.30 2.41
C GLU A 58 2.79 8.95 3.22
N SER A 59 2.56 9.74 4.28
CA SER A 59 1.28 9.79 4.97
C SER A 59 0.40 10.79 4.22
N LEU A 60 -0.82 10.38 3.86
CA LEU A 60 -1.74 11.25 3.12
C LEU A 60 -2.45 12.17 4.10
N GLU A 61 -2.14 13.46 3.99
CA GLU A 61 -2.64 14.47 4.92
C GLU A 61 -4.17 14.49 4.96
N GLY A 62 -4.72 14.57 6.17
CA GLY A 62 -6.15 14.61 6.39
C GLY A 62 -6.82 13.24 6.37
N THR A 63 -6.05 12.17 6.23
CA THR A 63 -6.57 10.81 6.20
C THR A 63 -5.74 9.91 7.11
N ASP A 64 -6.17 8.65 7.27
CA ASP A 64 -5.39 7.61 7.93
C ASP A 64 -4.69 6.71 6.91
N GLU A 65 -4.55 7.20 5.68
CA GLU A 65 -3.94 6.44 4.60
C GLU A 65 -2.48 6.81 4.35
N TYR A 66 -1.77 5.88 3.73
CA TYR A 66 -0.39 6.01 3.32
C TYR A 66 -0.25 5.66 1.85
N SER A 67 0.85 6.06 1.24
CA SER A 67 1.11 5.69 -0.14
C SER A 67 2.56 5.33 -0.38
N ILE A 68 2.79 4.44 -1.36
CA ILE A 68 4.10 4.17 -1.92
C ILE A 68 4.05 4.40 -3.42
N ARG A 69 5.18 4.81 -3.98
CA ARG A 69 5.25 5.25 -5.37
C ARG A 69 5.43 4.08 -6.33
N ILE A 70 4.62 4.06 -7.40
CA ILE A 70 4.84 3.16 -8.54
C ILE A 70 5.81 3.83 -9.51
N ASN A 71 5.46 5.05 -9.94
CA ASN A 71 6.30 5.89 -10.79
C ASN A 71 5.98 7.36 -10.49
N GLN A 72 6.36 8.29 -11.35
CA GLN A 72 6.13 9.73 -11.11
C GLN A 72 4.66 10.11 -10.99
N ARG A 73 3.77 9.33 -11.57
CA ARG A 73 2.35 9.65 -11.66
C ARG A 73 1.47 8.75 -10.80
N TRP A 74 1.82 7.48 -10.66
CA TRP A 74 0.96 6.49 -10.04
C TRP A 74 1.48 6.05 -8.68
N ARG A 75 0.56 5.86 -7.73
CA ARG A 75 0.88 5.44 -6.37
C ARG A 75 -0.05 4.33 -5.91
N ILE A 76 0.42 3.54 -4.95
CA ILE A 76 -0.42 2.58 -4.25
C ILE A 76 -0.78 3.20 -2.91
N CYS A 77 -2.08 3.30 -2.63
CA CYS A 77 -2.61 3.88 -1.39
C CYS A 77 -3.24 2.79 -0.54
N PHE A 78 -3.14 2.93 0.78
CA PHE A 78 -3.63 1.91 1.70
C PHE A 78 -3.76 2.48 3.11
N ALA A 79 -4.61 1.86 3.93
CA ALA A 79 -4.63 2.09 5.38
C ALA A 79 -3.82 0.98 6.05
N TRP A 80 -3.30 1.24 7.24
CA TRP A 80 -2.55 0.24 7.99
C TRP A 80 -3.28 -0.09 9.28
N GLU A 81 -3.58 -1.38 9.46
CA GLU A 81 -4.25 -1.87 10.66
C GLU A 81 -3.21 -2.60 11.53
N PRO A 82 -2.84 -2.07 12.69
CA PRO A 82 -1.91 -2.76 13.57
C PRO A 82 -2.55 -4.05 14.11
N ALA A 83 -1.74 -5.09 14.26
CA ALA A 83 -2.21 -6.36 14.82
C ALA A 83 -2.65 -6.22 16.28
N ASP A 84 -2.03 -5.28 17.02
CA ASP A 84 -2.34 -5.02 18.42
C ASP A 84 -2.58 -3.51 18.62
N GLN A 85 -3.83 -3.11 18.45
CA GLN A 85 -4.22 -1.71 18.62
C GLN A 85 -4.02 -1.25 20.08
N ALA A 86 -4.20 -2.15 21.03
CA ALA A 86 -4.02 -1.81 22.44
C ALA A 86 -2.59 -1.38 22.76
N ALA A 87 -1.61 -2.01 22.12
CA ALA A 87 -0.20 -1.62 22.30
C ALA A 87 0.07 -0.21 21.76
N ILE A 88 -0.60 0.18 20.67
CA ILE A 88 -0.52 1.54 20.13
C ILE A 88 -1.15 2.52 21.09
N ASP A 89 -2.37 2.23 21.56
CA ASP A 89 -3.14 3.12 22.42
C ASP A 89 -2.44 3.33 23.77
N SER A 90 -1.77 2.30 24.28
CA SER A 90 -1.02 2.39 25.55
C SER A 90 0.34 3.07 25.40
N GLY A 91 0.78 3.33 24.18
CA GLY A 91 2.10 3.90 23.93
C GLY A 91 3.25 2.90 24.03
N SER A 92 2.94 1.59 24.10
CA SER A 92 3.97 0.54 24.21
C SER A 92 4.77 0.41 22.93
N ILE A 93 4.16 0.71 21.78
CA ILE A 93 4.83 0.65 20.48
C ILE A 93 4.28 1.75 19.57
N ASP A 94 5.15 2.34 18.76
CA ASP A 94 4.74 3.33 17.75
C ASP A 94 4.09 2.62 16.56
N LEU A 95 3.12 3.28 15.94
CA LEU A 95 2.40 2.72 14.79
C LEU A 95 3.38 2.29 13.68
N ALA A 96 4.42 3.09 13.42
CA ALA A 96 5.39 2.78 12.37
C ALA A 96 6.16 1.48 12.61
N GLU A 97 6.31 1.08 13.86
CA GLU A 97 7.03 -0.14 14.25
C GLU A 97 6.10 -1.30 14.56
N ALA A 98 4.78 -1.09 14.53
CA ALA A 98 3.82 -2.12 14.87
C ALA A 98 3.58 -3.07 13.69
N PRO A 99 3.67 -4.39 13.91
CA PRO A 99 3.22 -5.34 12.90
C PRO A 99 1.75 -5.12 12.57
N GLY A 100 1.37 -5.35 11.32
CA GLY A 100 -0.01 -5.12 10.93
C GLY A 100 -0.31 -5.57 9.52
N SER A 101 -1.41 -5.03 8.98
CA SER A 101 -1.90 -5.38 7.65
C SER A 101 -2.28 -4.12 6.86
N ALA A 102 -2.18 -4.22 5.54
CA ALA A 102 -2.61 -3.17 4.63
C ALA A 102 -4.07 -3.40 4.24
N LEU A 103 -4.89 -2.38 4.44
CA LEU A 103 -6.32 -2.42 4.15
C LEU A 103 -6.68 -1.46 3.05
N ASN A 104 -7.73 -1.82 2.30
CA ASN A 104 -8.33 -0.93 1.29
C ASN A 104 -7.31 -0.46 0.25
N VAL A 105 -6.48 -1.37 -0.22
CA VAL A 105 -5.40 -1.07 -1.16
C VAL A 105 -5.98 -0.67 -2.51
N TYR A 106 -5.48 0.43 -3.08
CA TYR A 106 -5.89 0.88 -4.41
C TYR A 106 -4.75 1.64 -5.10
N ILE A 107 -4.84 1.69 -6.44
CA ILE A 107 -3.89 2.43 -7.25
C ILE A 107 -4.52 3.77 -7.62
N ASP A 108 -3.80 4.85 -7.40
CA ASP A 108 -4.30 6.19 -7.66
C ASP A 108 -3.33 6.98 -8.54
N ASP A 109 -3.91 7.93 -9.28
CA ASP A 109 -3.17 8.84 -10.14
C ASP A 109 -2.80 10.08 -9.31
N TYR A 110 -1.52 10.22 -9.04
CA TYR A 110 -1.01 11.30 -8.20
C TYR A 110 -0.53 12.48 -9.05
N HIS A 111 -1.16 13.62 -8.89
CA HIS A 111 -0.75 14.86 -9.56
C HIS A 111 -1.08 16.10 -8.74
#